data_677a40f2c114c6e64ac8130852a453b5
#
_entry.id   677a40f2c114c6e64ac8130852a453b5
#
_cell.length_a   1.000
_cell.length_b   1.000
_cell.length_c   1.000
_cell.angle_alpha   90.00
_cell.angle_beta   90.00
_cell.angle_gamma   90.00
#
_symmetry.space_group_name_H-M   'P 1'
#
loop_
_entity.id
_entity.type
_entity.pdbx_description
1 polymer ?
#
loop_
_entity_poly.entity_id
_entity_poly.type
_entity_poly.pdbx_seq_one_letter_code
_entity_poly.pdbx_strand_id
1 'polypeptide(L)'
;MIPVLWSFIKDMIFEEISLEEIRTNYLFGKANAYDRANLLENAIWVYEEILKGDPNSIPVFLNLGGLFYRRGKYEKAIVYYERVIRANAKHYQGHYWLAMCYWKLQRYYAAINTLEEVIEFLPTFKDALNLLGDCYERIGEGAKAEHYYLKAISADPDGIIIHGGVLDGHAREKKREERIKH
;
A
#
# COMPACT_ATOMS: atom_id res chain seq x y z
N MET A 1 -50.90 12.75 9.25
CA MET A 1 -49.89 11.85 9.85
C MET A 1 -48.95 11.16 8.80
N ILE A 2 -49.44 10.82 7.62
CA ILE A 2 -48.70 10.18 6.53
C ILE A 2 -47.59 11.07 5.90
N PRO A 3 -47.75 12.40 5.69
CA PRO A 3 -46.73 13.24 5.08
C PRO A 3 -45.48 13.42 5.92
N VAL A 4 -45.59 13.44 7.26
CA VAL A 4 -44.48 13.59 8.19
C VAL A 4 -43.66 12.29 8.25
N LEU A 5 -44.33 11.15 8.18
CA LEU A 5 -43.66 9.84 8.12
C LEU A 5 -42.89 9.67 6.80
N TRP A 6 -43.41 10.16 5.68
CA TRP A 6 -42.71 10.17 4.38
C TRP A 6 -41.49 11.09 4.38
N SER A 7 -41.57 12.26 5.01
CA SER A 7 -40.41 13.14 5.17
C SER A 7 -39.33 12.46 6.01
N PHE A 8 -39.72 11.86 7.15
CA PHE A 8 -38.78 11.16 8.02
C PHE A 8 -38.14 9.91 7.35
N ILE A 9 -38.93 9.16 6.57
CA ILE A 9 -38.42 8.02 5.80
C ILE A 9 -37.53 8.49 4.64
N LYS A 10 -37.86 9.62 4.02
CA LYS A 10 -37.06 10.25 2.98
C LYS A 10 -35.71 10.73 3.54
N ASP A 11 -35.69 11.35 4.71
CA ASP A 11 -34.49 11.83 5.39
C ASP A 11 -33.67 10.66 5.97
N MET A 12 -34.28 9.52 6.29
CA MET A 12 -33.64 8.32 6.84
C MET A 12 -33.15 7.33 5.75
N ILE A 13 -33.74 7.36 4.54
CA ILE A 13 -33.32 6.50 3.39
C ILE A 13 -32.43 7.27 2.43
N PHE A 14 -32.54 8.60 2.38
CA PHE A 14 -31.67 9.48 1.62
C PHE A 14 -30.74 10.26 2.56
N GLU A 15 -29.85 9.57 3.28
CA GLU A 15 -28.49 10.08 3.31
C GLU A 15 -28.09 10.12 1.84
N GLU A 16 -28.00 11.31 1.29
CA GLU A 16 -27.73 11.58 -0.12
C GLU A 16 -26.38 10.95 -0.50
N ILE A 17 -26.39 9.67 -0.86
CA ILE A 17 -25.35 9.17 -1.76
C ILE A 17 -25.53 10.02 -3.01
N SER A 18 -24.65 10.99 -3.20
CA SER A 18 -24.75 11.91 -4.32
C SER A 18 -24.74 11.08 -5.60
N LEU A 19 -25.49 11.47 -6.63
CA LEU A 19 -25.44 10.80 -7.94
C LEU A 19 -24.00 10.67 -8.46
N GLU A 20 -23.14 11.59 -8.04
CA GLU A 20 -21.71 11.59 -8.36
C GLU A 20 -20.96 10.47 -7.63
N GLU A 21 -21.30 10.17 -6.39
CA GLU A 21 -20.72 9.06 -5.63
C GLU A 21 -21.15 7.70 -6.22
N ILE A 22 -22.43 7.56 -6.58
CA ILE A 22 -22.93 6.36 -7.29
C ILE A 22 -22.18 6.17 -8.61
N ARG A 23 -22.04 7.24 -9.39
CA ARG A 23 -21.29 7.24 -10.65
C ARG A 23 -19.83 6.85 -10.42
N THR A 24 -19.18 7.43 -9.42
CA THR A 24 -17.77 7.17 -9.08
C THR A 24 -17.58 5.71 -8.68
N ASN A 25 -18.43 5.16 -7.81
CA ASN A 25 -18.39 3.76 -7.39
C ASN A 25 -18.60 2.80 -8.57
N TYR A 26 -19.55 3.11 -9.47
CA TYR A 26 -19.74 2.36 -10.71
C TYR A 26 -18.49 2.38 -11.60
N LEU A 27 -17.88 3.54 -11.79
CA LEU A 27 -16.65 3.69 -12.58
C LEU A 27 -15.48 2.92 -11.96
N PHE A 28 -15.31 2.95 -10.63
CA PHE A 28 -14.30 2.12 -9.95
C PHE A 28 -14.52 0.62 -10.20
N GLY A 29 -15.75 0.14 -10.08
CA GLY A 29 -16.10 -1.24 -10.40
C GLY A 29 -15.76 -1.62 -11.83
N LYS A 30 -16.07 -0.74 -12.78
CA LYS A 30 -15.77 -0.91 -14.20
C LYS A 30 -14.27 -0.92 -14.49
N ALA A 31 -13.51 0.01 -13.90
CA ALA A 31 -12.05 0.06 -14.04
C ALA A 31 -11.38 -1.23 -13.52
N ASN A 32 -11.82 -1.69 -12.34
CA ASN A 32 -11.33 -2.94 -11.74
C ASN A 32 -11.69 -4.18 -12.59
N ALA A 33 -12.85 -4.17 -13.24
CA ALA A 33 -13.23 -5.25 -14.16
C ALA A 33 -12.32 -5.28 -15.39
N TYR A 34 -12.01 -4.12 -15.97
CA TYR A 34 -11.07 -4.02 -17.08
C TYR A 34 -9.66 -4.45 -16.70
N ASP A 35 -9.19 -4.07 -15.51
CA ASP A 35 -7.86 -4.48 -15.02
C ASP A 35 -7.77 -6.00 -14.86
N ARG A 36 -8.79 -6.63 -14.25
CA ARG A 36 -8.88 -8.12 -14.16
C ARG A 36 -8.96 -8.80 -15.52
N ALA A 37 -9.61 -8.18 -16.49
CA ALA A 37 -9.67 -8.66 -17.87
C ALA A 37 -8.40 -8.35 -18.67
N ASN A 38 -7.36 -7.76 -18.06
CA ASN A 38 -6.11 -7.34 -18.69
C ASN A 38 -6.29 -6.29 -19.82
N LEU A 39 -7.38 -5.54 -19.77
CA LEU A 39 -7.71 -4.44 -20.69
C LEU A 39 -7.19 -3.12 -20.14
N LEU A 40 -5.85 -2.94 -20.21
CA LEU A 40 -5.12 -1.85 -19.54
C LEU A 40 -5.61 -0.46 -19.96
N GLU A 41 -5.72 -0.22 -21.25
CA GLU A 41 -6.12 1.09 -21.81
C GLU A 41 -7.54 1.44 -21.38
N ASN A 42 -8.44 0.45 -21.34
CA ASN A 42 -9.81 0.65 -20.87
C ASN A 42 -9.85 0.99 -19.37
N ALA A 43 -9.04 0.31 -18.55
CA ALA A 43 -8.95 0.61 -17.13
C ALA A 43 -8.42 2.03 -16.89
N ILE A 44 -7.33 2.42 -17.57
CA ILE A 44 -6.76 3.77 -17.49
C ILE A 44 -7.79 4.81 -17.89
N TRP A 45 -8.45 4.63 -19.04
CA TRP A 45 -9.47 5.56 -19.50
C TRP A 45 -10.59 5.77 -18.46
N VAL A 46 -11.06 4.71 -17.82
CA VAL A 46 -12.10 4.83 -16.78
C VAL A 46 -11.57 5.56 -15.55
N TYR A 47 -10.32 5.30 -15.12
CA TYR A 47 -9.72 6.05 -14.02
C TYR A 47 -9.53 7.54 -14.35
N GLU A 48 -9.18 7.87 -15.60
CA GLU A 48 -9.08 9.25 -16.06
C GLU A 48 -10.44 9.96 -16.05
N GLU A 49 -11.54 9.23 -16.36
CA GLU A 49 -12.91 9.77 -16.22
C GLU A 49 -13.25 10.11 -14.76
N ILE A 50 -12.83 9.30 -13.80
CA ILE A 50 -13.01 9.61 -12.37
C ILE A 50 -12.22 10.87 -12.00
N LEU A 51 -10.98 11.01 -12.48
CA LEU A 51 -10.13 12.16 -12.20
C LEU A 51 -10.64 13.48 -12.78
N LYS A 52 -11.60 13.46 -13.73
CA LYS A 52 -12.26 14.69 -14.19
C LYS A 52 -13.19 15.28 -13.13
N GLY A 53 -13.82 14.43 -12.30
CA GLY A 53 -14.63 14.85 -11.16
C GLY A 53 -13.81 15.12 -9.90
N ASP A 54 -12.84 14.23 -9.60
CA ASP A 54 -11.92 14.36 -8.46
C ASP A 54 -10.46 14.25 -8.92
N PRO A 55 -9.81 15.38 -9.27
CA PRO A 55 -8.44 15.41 -9.78
C PRO A 55 -7.38 14.94 -8.79
N ASN A 56 -7.71 14.85 -7.49
CA ASN A 56 -6.80 14.45 -6.41
C ASN A 56 -7.19 13.13 -5.76
N SER A 57 -7.96 12.31 -6.43
CA SER A 57 -8.47 11.04 -5.92
C SER A 57 -7.33 10.07 -5.55
N ILE A 58 -7.01 9.97 -4.26
CA ILE A 58 -6.02 9.04 -3.74
C ILE A 58 -6.32 7.59 -4.15
N PRO A 59 -7.59 7.09 -4.05
CA PRO A 59 -7.91 5.74 -4.51
C PRO A 59 -7.60 5.51 -5.99
N VAL A 60 -7.84 6.49 -6.86
CA VAL A 60 -7.49 6.36 -8.29
C VAL A 60 -5.98 6.28 -8.47
N PHE A 61 -5.22 7.14 -7.81
CA PHE A 61 -3.76 7.11 -7.90
C PHE A 61 -3.16 5.80 -7.40
N LEU A 62 -3.66 5.25 -6.28
CA LEU A 62 -3.24 3.94 -5.78
C LEU A 62 -3.52 2.83 -6.80
N ASN A 63 -4.71 2.82 -7.39
CA ASN A 63 -5.09 1.81 -8.38
C ASN A 63 -4.26 1.93 -9.67
N LEU A 64 -4.06 3.14 -10.20
CA LEU A 64 -3.20 3.36 -11.37
C LEU A 64 -1.75 2.98 -11.08
N GLY A 65 -1.21 3.37 -9.91
CA GLY A 65 0.12 2.96 -9.47
C GLY A 65 0.25 1.44 -9.42
N GLY A 66 -0.70 0.75 -8.78
CA GLY A 66 -0.74 -0.71 -8.68
C GLY A 66 -0.86 -1.39 -10.04
N LEU A 67 -1.65 -0.83 -10.94
CA LEU A 67 -1.82 -1.32 -12.31
C LEU A 67 -0.49 -1.24 -13.09
N PHE A 68 0.22 -0.13 -13.05
CA PHE A 68 1.53 0.02 -13.68
C PHE A 68 2.61 -0.83 -13.01
N TYR A 69 2.59 -0.95 -11.67
CA TYR A 69 3.50 -1.81 -10.92
C TYR A 69 3.39 -3.28 -11.34
N ARG A 70 2.19 -3.84 -11.37
CA ARG A 70 1.96 -5.24 -11.80
C ARG A 70 2.41 -5.52 -13.24
N ARG A 71 2.50 -4.51 -14.08
CA ARG A 71 3.01 -4.61 -15.47
C ARG A 71 4.50 -4.30 -15.62
N GLY A 72 5.22 -4.15 -14.49
CA GLY A 72 6.65 -3.87 -14.49
C GLY A 72 7.02 -2.46 -14.94
N LYS A 73 6.03 -1.56 -15.10
CA LYS A 73 6.24 -0.15 -15.51
C LYS A 73 6.46 0.72 -14.26
N TYR A 74 7.53 0.44 -13.55
CA TYR A 74 7.77 0.99 -12.21
C TYR A 74 7.93 2.52 -12.20
N GLU A 75 8.56 3.10 -13.22
CA GLU A 75 8.68 4.56 -13.36
C GLU A 75 7.32 5.24 -13.51
N LYS A 76 6.37 4.62 -14.21
CA LYS A 76 5.01 5.14 -14.31
C LYS A 76 4.25 4.99 -13.00
N ALA A 77 4.46 3.87 -12.29
CA ALA A 77 3.86 3.65 -10.97
C ALA A 77 4.35 4.71 -9.95
N ILE A 78 5.64 5.06 -9.95
CA ILE A 78 6.24 6.11 -9.12
C ILE A 78 5.45 7.42 -9.25
N VAL A 79 5.16 7.87 -10.46
CA VAL A 79 4.44 9.13 -10.70
C VAL A 79 3.09 9.15 -9.95
N TYR A 80 2.37 8.04 -9.92
CA TYR A 80 1.08 7.95 -9.24
C TYR A 80 1.22 7.85 -7.72
N TYR A 81 2.19 7.10 -7.22
CA TYR A 81 2.43 7.02 -5.77
C TYR A 81 2.94 8.35 -5.19
N GLU A 82 3.75 9.10 -5.94
CA GLU A 82 4.12 10.47 -5.57
C GLU A 82 2.91 11.41 -5.51
N ARG A 83 1.90 11.24 -6.38
CA ARG A 83 0.63 11.98 -6.28
C ARG A 83 -0.13 11.62 -5.01
N VAL A 84 -0.15 10.33 -4.60
CA VAL A 84 -0.74 9.91 -3.33
C VAL A 84 -0.07 10.64 -2.16
N ILE A 85 1.26 10.65 -2.12
CA ILE A 85 2.05 11.28 -1.05
C ILE A 85 1.84 12.81 -1.05
N ARG A 86 1.77 13.42 -2.24
CA ARG A 86 1.48 14.86 -2.39
C ARG A 86 0.09 15.23 -1.87
N ALA A 87 -0.91 14.37 -2.09
CA ALA A 87 -2.27 14.56 -1.58
C ALA A 87 -2.38 14.30 -0.08
N ASN A 88 -1.62 13.33 0.44
CA ASN A 88 -1.54 13.01 1.87
C ASN A 88 -0.12 12.55 2.22
N ALA A 89 0.67 13.45 2.82
CA ALA A 89 2.07 13.23 3.14
C ALA A 89 2.32 12.05 4.12
N LYS A 90 1.32 11.65 4.90
CA LYS A 90 1.41 10.50 5.83
C LYS A 90 0.70 9.25 5.31
N HIS A 91 0.46 9.15 4.01
CA HIS A 91 -0.20 7.97 3.43
C HIS A 91 0.78 6.81 3.33
N TYR A 92 0.85 5.96 4.38
CA TYR A 92 1.85 4.89 4.50
C TYR A 92 1.88 3.92 3.30
N GLN A 93 0.71 3.58 2.72
CA GLN A 93 0.65 2.71 1.54
C GLN A 93 1.27 3.39 0.30
N GLY A 94 1.12 4.71 0.15
CA GLY A 94 1.75 5.47 -0.94
C GLY A 94 3.27 5.40 -0.86
N HIS A 95 3.83 5.67 0.31
CA HIS A 95 5.27 5.56 0.57
C HIS A 95 5.78 4.12 0.40
N TYR A 96 5.07 3.14 0.95
CA TYR A 96 5.46 1.74 0.83
C TYR A 96 5.53 1.27 -0.63
N TRP A 97 4.50 1.55 -1.42
CA TRP A 97 4.49 1.17 -2.83
C TRP A 97 5.48 1.96 -3.68
N LEU A 98 5.74 3.22 -3.33
CA LEU A 98 6.82 4.01 -3.92
C LEU A 98 8.18 3.36 -3.66
N ALA A 99 8.46 2.99 -2.42
CA ALA A 99 9.69 2.28 -2.05
C ALA A 99 9.82 0.92 -2.76
N MET A 100 8.71 0.18 -2.90
CA MET A 100 8.68 -1.07 -3.68
C MET A 100 9.05 -0.85 -5.15
N CYS A 101 8.61 0.26 -5.75
CA CYS A 101 9.02 0.63 -7.12
C CYS A 101 10.52 0.90 -7.18
N TYR A 102 11.06 1.68 -6.23
CA TYR A 102 12.49 1.94 -6.15
C TYR A 102 13.30 0.66 -5.94
N TRP A 103 12.85 -0.25 -5.07
CA TRP A 103 13.46 -1.55 -4.87
C TRP A 103 13.50 -2.38 -6.16
N LYS A 104 12.40 -2.45 -6.90
CA LYS A 104 12.33 -3.15 -8.21
C LYS A 104 13.28 -2.54 -9.24
N LEU A 105 13.52 -1.25 -9.18
CA LEU A 105 14.48 -0.52 -10.03
C LEU A 105 15.91 -0.56 -9.49
N GLN A 106 16.18 -1.32 -8.42
CA GLN A 106 17.48 -1.42 -7.74
C GLN A 106 17.99 -0.07 -7.20
N ARG A 107 17.09 0.89 -7.00
CA ARG A 107 17.39 2.21 -6.40
C ARG A 107 17.26 2.11 -4.88
N TYR A 108 18.10 1.27 -4.26
CA TYR A 108 17.97 0.86 -2.86
C TYR A 108 18.04 2.03 -1.88
N TYR A 109 18.91 3.00 -2.10
CA TYR A 109 19.00 4.19 -1.23
C TYR A 109 17.72 5.04 -1.27
N ALA A 110 17.08 5.18 -2.44
CA ALA A 110 15.81 5.89 -2.54
C ALA A 110 14.69 5.12 -1.82
N ALA A 111 14.69 3.79 -1.93
CA ALA A 111 13.75 2.94 -1.19
C ALA A 111 13.93 3.08 0.33
N ILE A 112 15.18 3.06 0.82
CA ILE A 112 15.51 3.23 2.25
C ILE A 112 14.97 4.56 2.76
N ASN A 113 15.30 5.67 2.11
CA ASN A 113 14.85 7.00 2.54
C ASN A 113 13.33 7.08 2.63
N THR A 114 12.62 6.54 1.61
CA THR A 114 11.15 6.53 1.59
C THR A 114 10.56 5.65 2.70
N LEU A 115 11.20 4.52 3.03
CA LEU A 115 10.75 3.62 4.09
C LEU A 115 11.04 4.16 5.49
N GLU A 116 12.15 4.88 5.66
CA GLU A 116 12.49 5.53 6.93
C GLU A 116 11.42 6.57 7.30
N GLU A 117 10.91 7.34 6.34
CA GLU A 117 9.76 8.21 6.55
C GLU A 117 8.52 7.42 7.04
N VAL A 118 8.27 6.23 6.49
CA VAL A 118 7.13 5.39 6.93
C VAL A 118 7.29 4.96 8.37
N ILE A 119 8.45 4.46 8.77
CA ILE A 119 8.66 3.94 10.12
C ILE A 119 8.75 5.05 11.19
N GLU A 120 8.94 6.31 10.81
CA GLU A 120 8.83 7.45 11.74
C GLU A 120 7.41 7.60 12.28
N PHE A 121 6.39 7.46 11.45
CA PHE A 121 4.98 7.58 11.87
C PHE A 121 4.26 6.24 12.06
N LEU A 122 4.82 5.14 11.56
CA LEU A 122 4.30 3.79 11.74
C LEU A 122 5.43 2.79 12.07
N PRO A 123 6.02 2.86 13.29
CA PRO A 123 7.24 2.12 13.65
C PRO A 123 7.12 0.60 13.63
N THR A 124 5.88 0.08 13.67
CA THR A 124 5.58 -1.37 13.70
C THR A 124 5.09 -1.91 12.36
N PHE A 125 5.20 -1.12 11.28
CA PHE A 125 4.79 -1.58 9.96
C PHE A 125 5.76 -2.65 9.44
N LYS A 126 5.40 -3.90 9.68
CA LYS A 126 6.21 -5.09 9.40
C LYS A 126 6.73 -5.15 7.96
N ASP A 127 5.85 -4.87 6.98
CA ASP A 127 6.25 -4.95 5.58
C ASP A 127 7.30 -3.91 5.21
N ALA A 128 7.21 -2.70 5.78
CA ALA A 128 8.22 -1.67 5.59
C ALA A 128 9.56 -2.03 6.27
N LEU A 129 9.50 -2.60 7.49
CA LEU A 129 10.68 -3.07 8.20
C LEU A 129 11.40 -4.20 7.46
N ASN A 130 10.66 -5.17 6.91
CA ASN A 130 11.23 -6.24 6.10
C ASN A 130 11.86 -5.70 4.83
N LEU A 131 11.18 -4.79 4.13
CA LEU A 131 11.71 -4.19 2.90
C LEU A 131 12.96 -3.33 3.17
N LEU A 132 13.04 -2.66 4.33
CA LEU A 132 14.27 -1.99 4.78
C LEU A 132 15.41 -2.99 4.97
N GLY A 133 15.15 -4.13 5.62
CA GLY A 133 16.11 -5.23 5.75
C GLY A 133 16.61 -5.68 4.38
N ASP A 134 15.70 -5.96 3.44
CA ASP A 134 16.06 -6.36 2.08
C ASP A 134 16.92 -5.29 1.37
N CYS A 135 16.58 -4.00 1.53
CA CYS A 135 17.37 -2.92 0.93
C CYS A 135 18.77 -2.85 1.51
N TYR A 136 18.92 -2.93 2.84
CA TYR A 136 20.21 -2.90 3.50
C TYR A 136 21.06 -4.13 3.17
N GLU A 137 20.47 -5.31 3.03
CA GLU A 137 21.14 -6.50 2.55
C GLU A 137 21.70 -6.31 1.14
N ARG A 138 20.90 -5.73 0.24
CA ARG A 138 21.32 -5.48 -1.16
C ARG A 138 22.47 -4.49 -1.30
N ILE A 139 22.61 -3.54 -0.38
CA ILE A 139 23.75 -2.61 -0.37
C ILE A 139 24.93 -3.09 0.48
N GLY A 140 24.88 -4.32 1.04
CA GLY A 140 25.96 -4.95 1.79
C GLY A 140 26.03 -4.54 3.28
N GLU A 141 25.01 -3.83 3.79
CA GLU A 141 24.93 -3.38 5.19
C GLU A 141 24.23 -4.43 6.08
N GLY A 142 24.84 -5.63 6.18
CA GLY A 142 24.23 -6.80 6.83
C GLY A 142 23.78 -6.56 8.28
N ALA A 143 24.54 -5.82 9.07
CA ALA A 143 24.18 -5.53 10.46
C ALA A 143 22.88 -4.68 10.56
N LYS A 144 22.69 -3.75 9.62
CA LYS A 144 21.43 -2.96 9.55
C LYS A 144 20.27 -3.81 9.04
N ALA A 145 20.53 -4.68 8.07
CA ALA A 145 19.50 -5.61 7.57
C ALA A 145 18.99 -6.50 8.70
N GLU A 146 19.88 -7.12 9.49
CA GLU A 146 19.52 -7.92 10.65
C GLU A 146 18.71 -7.13 11.68
N HIS A 147 19.13 -5.90 11.98
CA HIS A 147 18.41 -5.02 12.90
C HIS A 147 16.94 -4.81 12.48
N TYR A 148 16.69 -4.52 11.19
CA TYR A 148 15.33 -4.27 10.70
C TYR A 148 14.50 -5.55 10.63
N TYR A 149 15.09 -6.71 10.27
CA TYR A 149 14.40 -7.98 10.33
C TYR A 149 14.00 -8.35 11.77
N LEU A 150 14.87 -8.14 12.75
CA LEU A 150 14.54 -8.36 14.16
C LEU A 150 13.41 -7.43 14.65
N LYS A 151 13.41 -6.16 14.20
CA LYS A 151 12.30 -5.24 14.44
C LYS A 151 10.98 -5.76 13.85
N ALA A 152 11.01 -6.25 12.62
CA ALA A 152 9.82 -6.80 11.95
C ALA A 152 9.27 -8.03 12.69
N ILE A 153 10.14 -8.91 13.19
CA ILE A 153 9.76 -10.07 14.03
C ILE A 153 9.12 -9.59 15.34
N SER A 154 9.69 -8.57 15.96
CA SER A 154 9.18 -8.03 17.23
C SER A 154 7.83 -7.33 17.06
N ALA A 155 7.58 -6.74 15.90
CA ALA A 155 6.30 -6.09 15.57
C ALA A 155 5.16 -7.09 15.35
N ASP A 156 5.48 -8.31 14.89
CA ASP A 156 4.51 -9.39 14.67
C ASP A 156 5.18 -10.75 14.99
N PRO A 157 5.19 -11.15 16.28
CA PRO A 157 5.87 -12.37 16.72
C PRO A 157 5.29 -13.65 16.13
N ASP A 158 4.02 -13.65 15.76
CA ASP A 158 3.31 -14.82 15.23
C ASP A 158 3.29 -14.86 13.70
N GLY A 159 3.76 -13.81 13.05
CA GLY A 159 3.82 -13.70 11.62
C GLY A 159 4.92 -14.56 10.98
N ILE A 160 4.59 -15.21 9.87
CA ILE A 160 5.55 -15.95 9.06
C ILE A 160 6.35 -14.95 8.21
N ILE A 161 7.67 -14.88 8.40
CA ILE A 161 8.55 -14.10 7.52
C ILE A 161 8.76 -14.91 6.25
N ILE A 162 8.17 -14.46 5.15
CA ILE A 162 8.42 -15.03 3.82
C ILE A 162 9.28 -14.03 3.06
N HIS A 163 10.58 -13.98 3.34
CA HIS A 163 11.58 -13.41 2.44
C HIS A 163 12.86 -14.21 2.53
N GLY A 164 13.42 -14.55 1.37
CA GLY A 164 14.53 -15.47 1.22
C GLY A 164 15.86 -14.85 1.58
N GLY A 165 16.25 -15.00 2.81
CA GLY A 165 17.60 -14.68 3.30
C GLY A 165 17.72 -15.07 4.75
N VAL A 166 18.20 -16.28 5.00
CA VAL A 166 18.99 -16.73 6.17
C VAL A 166 18.60 -16.15 7.57
N LEU A 167 17.35 -16.28 7.97
CA LEU A 167 16.99 -16.37 9.39
C LEU A 167 16.20 -17.66 9.67
N ASP A 168 16.53 -18.69 8.90
CA ASP A 168 16.02 -20.04 9.10
C ASP A 168 16.66 -20.69 10.31
N GLY A 169 16.01 -21.12 11.23
CA GLY A 169 16.44 -22.06 12.23
C GLY A 169 16.96 -21.43 13.52
N HIS A 170 18.06 -20.68 13.52
CA HIS A 170 18.69 -20.24 14.77
C HIS A 170 17.88 -19.24 15.61
N ALA A 171 17.19 -18.28 14.97
CA ALA A 171 16.34 -17.35 15.70
C ALA A 171 15.05 -18.02 16.21
N ARG A 172 14.52 -19.01 15.46
CA ARG A 172 13.38 -19.83 15.89
C ARG A 172 13.73 -20.77 17.04
N GLU A 173 14.88 -21.41 16.98
CA GLU A 173 15.34 -22.29 18.06
C GLU A 173 15.60 -21.51 19.35
N LYS A 174 16.30 -20.39 19.29
CA LYS A 174 16.58 -19.56 20.46
C LYS A 174 15.30 -19.06 21.14
N LYS A 175 14.30 -18.59 20.37
CA LYS A 175 13.00 -18.15 20.90
C LYS A 175 12.15 -19.31 21.43
N ARG A 176 12.25 -20.50 20.84
CA ARG A 176 11.59 -21.72 21.33
C ARG A 176 12.19 -22.19 22.64
N GLU A 177 13.50 -22.12 22.76
CA GLU A 177 14.21 -22.45 24.01
C GLU A 177 13.92 -21.46 25.13
N GLU A 178 13.80 -20.17 24.83
CA GLU A 178 13.39 -19.14 25.81
C GLU A 178 11.95 -19.32 26.31
N ARG A 179 11.03 -19.74 25.43
CA ARG A 179 9.63 -20.05 25.81
C ARG A 179 9.47 -21.32 26.65
N ILE A 180 10.41 -22.27 26.56
CA ILE A 180 10.37 -23.53 27.34
C ILE A 180 10.95 -23.33 28.76
N LYS A 181 11.70 -22.23 28.96
CA LYS A 181 12.34 -21.93 30.28
C LYS A 181 11.48 -21.05 31.19
N HIS A 182 10.27 -20.68 30.77
CA HIS A 182 9.23 -20.00 31.56
C HIS A 182 7.94 -20.81 31.58
#